data_807370fedbf53ae4631d8716d4ae6a2b
#
_entry.id   807370fedbf53ae4631d8716d4ae6a2b
#
_cell.length_a   1.000
_cell.length_b   1.000
_cell.length_c   1.000
_cell.angle_alpha   90.00
_cell.angle_beta   90.00
_cell.angle_gamma   90.00
#
_symmetry.space_group_name_H-M   'P 1'
#
loop_
_entity.id
_entity.type
_entity.pdbx_description
1 polymer ?
#
loop_
_entity_poly.entity_id
_entity_poly.type
_entity_poly.pdbx_seq_one_letter_code
_entity_poly.pdbx_strand_id
1 'polypeptide(L)'
;MTKLLPQLNSDLGELADLVRKSLVQVSAGRNGAGSGVIFSSDGLVVTNAHVVSGKGGRRRTPEFQVTSPSGSVMAAKLLAKDDDLDLAVLKIDRTDGSTPDLHPIELGNSKALRPGQWVMAMGHPWGVAGAAVAGIVIGAGDDLPDHSSEGPGGGRDWVVVDLALRPGHSGGPLVDHHGRLIGISTMMAGREVGMAVPAHVIQGFVEKVLAGESGFS
;
A
#
# COMPACT_ATOMS: atom_id res chain seq x y z
N MET A 1 -38.02 1.64 -8.76
CA MET A 1 -36.69 1.55 -9.38
C MET A 1 -35.90 2.79 -8.97
N THR A 2 -35.01 2.83 -7.98
CA THR A 2 -34.11 4.01 -7.98
C THR A 2 -33.42 4.31 -6.64
N LYS A 3 -33.27 3.30 -5.78
CA LYS A 3 -32.44 3.49 -4.57
C LYS A 3 -31.06 2.83 -4.68
N LEU A 4 -30.82 1.99 -5.69
CA LEU A 4 -29.59 1.22 -5.81
C LEU A 4 -28.35 2.10 -6.05
N LEU A 5 -28.41 2.99 -7.04
CA LEU A 5 -27.25 3.84 -7.37
C LEU A 5 -26.90 4.85 -6.27
N PRO A 6 -27.88 5.57 -5.67
CA PRO A 6 -27.58 6.41 -4.51
C PRO A 6 -27.02 5.64 -3.33
N GLN A 7 -27.55 4.44 -3.05
CA GLN A 7 -27.03 3.58 -1.98
C GLN A 7 -25.60 3.14 -2.27
N LEU A 8 -25.34 2.61 -3.46
CA LEU A 8 -24.00 2.21 -3.88
C LEU A 8 -22.99 3.36 -3.76
N ASN A 9 -23.39 4.57 -4.18
CA ASN A 9 -22.52 5.75 -4.09
C ASN A 9 -22.22 6.13 -2.63
N SER A 10 -23.22 6.00 -1.73
CA SER A 10 -23.03 6.21 -0.30
C SER A 10 -22.05 5.18 0.28
N ASP A 11 -22.31 3.90 0.01
CA ASP A 11 -21.51 2.78 0.53
C ASP A 11 -20.04 2.87 0.08
N LEU A 12 -19.80 3.24 -1.19
CA LEU A 12 -18.45 3.45 -1.71
C LEU A 12 -17.75 4.65 -1.05
N GLY A 13 -18.49 5.73 -0.78
CA GLY A 13 -17.97 6.88 -0.04
C GLY A 13 -17.57 6.51 1.38
N GLU A 14 -18.44 5.80 2.10
CA GLU A 14 -18.17 5.32 3.47
C GLU A 14 -16.97 4.36 3.51
N LEU A 15 -16.87 3.48 2.52
CA LEU A 15 -15.72 2.58 2.38
C LEU A 15 -14.40 3.36 2.18
N ALA A 16 -14.42 4.37 1.29
CA ALA A 16 -13.25 5.22 1.08
C ALA A 16 -12.87 5.98 2.36
N ASP A 17 -13.85 6.47 3.12
CA ASP A 17 -13.61 7.15 4.40
C ASP A 17 -13.05 6.22 5.47
N LEU A 18 -13.50 4.96 5.50
CA LEU A 18 -12.94 3.93 6.38
C LEU A 18 -11.47 3.68 6.07
N VAL A 19 -11.14 3.39 4.81
CA VAL A 19 -9.78 3.09 4.37
C VAL A 19 -8.85 4.29 4.52
N ARG A 20 -9.36 5.51 4.32
CA ARG A 20 -8.59 6.76 4.49
C ARG A 20 -7.99 6.89 5.87
N LYS A 21 -8.62 6.36 6.92
CA LYS A 21 -8.11 6.42 8.29
C LYS A 21 -6.77 5.71 8.47
N SER A 22 -6.52 4.67 7.65
CA SER A 22 -5.27 3.89 7.66
C SER A 22 -4.27 4.35 6.61
N LEU A 23 -4.67 5.23 5.69
CA LEU A 23 -3.82 5.71 4.60
C LEU A 23 -2.93 6.85 5.07
N VAL A 24 -1.65 6.78 4.78
CA VAL A 24 -0.69 7.86 5.06
C VAL A 24 0.09 8.24 3.81
N GLN A 25 0.58 9.47 3.78
CA GLN A 25 1.60 9.86 2.80
C GLN A 25 2.98 9.57 3.36
N VAL A 26 3.83 8.95 2.55
CA VAL A 26 5.23 8.67 2.89
C VAL A 26 6.13 9.56 2.03
N SER A 27 7.04 10.29 2.66
CA SER A 27 8.02 11.15 2.01
C SER A 27 9.44 10.77 2.42
N ALA A 28 10.32 10.63 1.43
CA ALA A 28 11.76 10.39 1.61
C ALA A 28 12.55 11.66 1.28
N GLY A 29 12.39 12.71 2.09
CA GLY A 29 13.04 14.00 1.88
C GLY A 29 12.53 14.73 0.63
N ARG A 30 13.46 15.37 -0.13
CA ARG A 30 13.10 16.22 -1.29
C ARG A 30 12.73 15.44 -2.56
N ASN A 31 12.84 14.13 -2.59
CA ASN A 31 12.97 13.35 -3.83
C ASN A 31 11.78 12.44 -4.18
N GLY A 32 10.67 12.60 -3.54
CA GLY A 32 9.46 11.86 -3.89
C GLY A 32 8.54 11.65 -2.69
N ALA A 33 7.28 11.49 -3.01
CA ALA A 33 6.27 11.10 -2.06
C ALA A 33 5.45 9.97 -2.69
N GLY A 34 5.09 9.01 -1.86
CA GLY A 34 4.17 7.93 -2.19
C GLY A 34 3.12 7.82 -1.10
N SER A 35 2.48 6.69 -1.06
CA SER A 35 1.52 6.34 -0.01
C SER A 35 2.09 5.26 0.90
N GLY A 36 1.46 5.07 2.03
CA GLY A 36 1.71 3.98 2.95
C GLY A 36 0.43 3.61 3.69
N VAL A 37 0.49 2.51 4.41
CA VAL A 37 -0.63 1.98 5.18
C VAL A 37 -0.21 1.80 6.63
N ILE A 38 -0.98 2.32 7.56
CA ILE A 38 -0.81 2.01 8.99
C ILE A 38 -1.13 0.54 9.20
N PHE A 39 -0.11 -0.25 9.53
CA PHE A 39 -0.21 -1.70 9.66
C PHE A 39 -0.47 -2.13 11.12
N SER A 40 0.02 -1.34 12.09
CA SER A 40 -0.19 -1.63 13.52
C SER A 40 -0.39 -0.36 14.33
N SER A 41 -1.06 -0.49 15.48
CA SER A 41 -1.34 0.62 16.41
C SER A 41 -0.09 1.16 17.09
N ASP A 42 1.00 0.41 17.09
CA ASP A 42 2.30 0.85 17.62
C ASP A 42 3.12 1.64 16.61
N GLY A 43 2.58 1.90 15.41
CA GLY A 43 3.13 2.81 14.41
C GLY A 43 3.99 2.16 13.33
N LEU A 44 3.75 0.89 13.01
CA LEU A 44 4.30 0.31 11.79
C LEU A 44 3.53 0.83 10.57
N VAL A 45 4.26 1.24 9.56
CA VAL A 45 3.74 1.66 8.26
C VAL A 45 4.38 0.80 7.18
N VAL A 46 3.56 0.19 6.33
CA VAL A 46 4.02 -0.54 5.15
C VAL A 46 3.88 0.36 3.93
N THR A 47 4.88 0.33 3.06
CA THR A 47 4.93 1.04 1.79
C THR A 47 5.75 0.23 0.78
N ASN A 48 5.97 0.74 -0.44
CA ASN A 48 6.88 0.12 -1.39
C ASN A 48 8.35 0.48 -1.12
N ALA A 49 9.26 -0.43 -1.49
CA ALA A 49 10.69 -0.21 -1.43
C ALA A 49 11.12 0.99 -2.28
N HIS A 50 10.60 1.12 -3.50
CA HIS A 50 10.94 2.24 -4.38
C HIS A 50 10.48 3.61 -3.84
N VAL A 51 9.46 3.68 -2.98
CA VAL A 51 9.01 4.92 -2.32
C VAL A 51 10.05 5.43 -1.33
N VAL A 52 10.74 4.53 -0.63
CA VAL A 52 11.78 4.85 0.35
C VAL A 52 13.19 4.87 -0.26
N SER A 53 13.37 4.39 -1.48
CA SER A 53 14.66 4.37 -2.20
C SER A 53 14.98 5.68 -2.90
N GLY A 54 14.68 6.82 -2.31
CA GLY A 54 14.83 8.14 -2.91
C GLY A 54 16.19 8.36 -3.59
N LYS A 55 16.21 9.09 -4.70
CA LYS A 55 17.40 9.48 -5.49
C LYS A 55 18.31 10.47 -4.73
N GLY A 56 18.62 10.19 -3.47
CA GLY A 56 19.44 11.01 -2.60
C GLY A 56 20.89 10.52 -2.59
N GLY A 57 21.81 11.43 -2.90
CA GLY A 57 23.26 11.14 -2.93
C GLY A 57 23.80 10.62 -1.59
N ARG A 58 24.84 9.84 -1.66
CA ARG A 58 25.58 8.97 -0.73
C ARG A 58 25.95 9.51 0.68
N ARG A 59 25.35 10.54 1.25
CA ARG A 59 25.91 11.19 2.46
C ARG A 59 24.97 11.45 3.64
N ARG A 60 23.66 11.15 3.57
CA ARG A 60 22.76 11.31 4.72
C ARG A 60 21.80 10.15 4.78
N THR A 61 21.59 9.59 5.97
CA THR A 61 20.46 8.71 6.24
C THR A 61 19.19 9.45 5.86
N PRO A 62 18.36 8.94 4.94
CA PRO A 62 17.15 9.65 4.56
C PRO A 62 16.24 9.79 5.79
N GLU A 63 15.78 11.02 6.04
CA GLU A 63 14.74 11.28 7.01
C GLU A 63 13.41 10.98 6.36
N PHE A 64 12.70 9.99 6.87
CA PHE A 64 11.35 9.66 6.40
C PHE A 64 10.33 10.45 7.21
N GLN A 65 9.32 10.94 6.52
CA GLN A 65 8.17 11.58 7.12
C GLN A 65 6.90 10.84 6.72
N VAL A 66 6.05 10.62 7.69
CA VAL A 66 4.72 10.04 7.51
C VAL A 66 3.70 11.12 7.85
N THR A 67 2.85 11.47 6.89
CA THR A 67 1.77 12.43 7.10
C THR A 67 0.45 11.66 7.24
N SER A 68 -0.21 11.84 8.38
CA SER A 68 -1.50 11.20 8.67
C SER A 68 -2.65 11.83 7.87
N PRO A 69 -3.83 11.21 7.84
CA PRO A 69 -5.02 11.79 7.23
C PRO A 69 -5.45 13.14 7.84
N SER A 70 -5.13 13.36 9.12
CA SER A 70 -5.39 14.64 9.81
C SER A 70 -4.38 15.75 9.46
N GLY A 71 -3.35 15.43 8.65
CA GLY A 71 -2.28 16.35 8.28
C GLY A 71 -1.12 16.42 9.27
N SER A 72 -1.13 15.60 10.32
CA SER A 72 0.00 15.54 11.28
C SER A 72 1.21 14.90 10.61
N VAL A 73 2.37 15.57 10.67
CA VAL A 73 3.64 15.09 10.12
C VAL A 73 4.45 14.44 11.23
N MET A 74 4.84 13.21 11.05
CA MET A 74 5.58 12.40 12.01
C MET A 74 6.89 11.93 11.39
N ALA A 75 7.98 11.97 12.16
CA ALA A 75 9.23 11.34 11.75
C ALA A 75 9.09 9.82 11.78
N ALA A 76 9.79 9.13 10.87
CA ALA A 76 9.79 7.67 10.82
C ALA A 76 11.18 7.14 10.49
N LYS A 77 11.44 5.92 10.93
CA LYS A 77 12.69 5.19 10.67
C LYS A 77 12.40 3.98 9.79
N LEU A 78 13.24 3.72 8.81
CA LEU A 78 13.20 2.49 8.04
C LEU A 78 13.65 1.33 8.92
N LEU A 79 12.79 0.32 9.10
CA LEU A 79 13.13 -0.92 9.79
C LEU A 79 13.73 -1.94 8.83
N ALA A 80 13.08 -2.13 7.69
CA ALA A 80 13.50 -3.08 6.68
C ALA A 80 12.98 -2.68 5.30
N LYS A 81 13.68 -3.14 4.28
CA LYS A 81 13.33 -2.98 2.88
C LYS A 81 13.69 -4.25 2.11
N ASP A 82 12.83 -4.65 1.22
CA ASP A 82 13.04 -5.75 0.28
C ASP A 82 12.75 -5.23 -1.14
N ASP A 83 13.80 -5.07 -1.94
CA ASP A 83 13.67 -4.56 -3.31
C ASP A 83 13.06 -5.61 -4.24
N ASP A 84 13.20 -6.89 -3.92
CA ASP A 84 12.61 -7.97 -4.71
C ASP A 84 11.10 -8.05 -4.51
N LEU A 85 10.61 -7.90 -3.30
CA LEU A 85 9.17 -7.82 -3.01
C LEU A 85 8.58 -6.43 -3.29
N ASP A 86 9.43 -5.43 -3.50
CA ASP A 86 9.06 -4.01 -3.53
C ASP A 86 8.29 -3.58 -2.27
N LEU A 87 8.74 -4.02 -1.10
CA LEU A 87 8.16 -3.69 0.20
C LEU A 87 9.15 -2.99 1.12
N ALA A 88 8.64 -2.10 1.96
CA ALA A 88 9.37 -1.48 3.05
C ALA A 88 8.49 -1.32 4.29
N VAL A 89 9.10 -1.44 5.45
CA VAL A 89 8.47 -1.21 6.75
C VAL A 89 9.14 -0.01 7.41
N LEU A 90 8.33 0.99 7.74
CA LEU A 90 8.73 2.15 8.52
C LEU A 90 8.16 2.04 9.93
N LYS A 91 8.85 2.61 10.90
CA LYS A 91 8.39 2.81 12.28
C LYS A 91 8.27 4.29 12.56
N ILE A 92 7.07 4.75 12.89
CA ILE A 92 6.82 6.12 13.34
C ILE A 92 7.58 6.34 14.66
N ASP A 93 8.34 7.44 14.72
CA ASP A 93 9.05 7.85 15.93
C ASP A 93 8.07 8.57 16.87
N ARG A 94 7.93 8.04 18.09
CA ARG A 94 7.06 8.58 19.14
C ARG A 94 7.82 9.25 20.29
N THR A 95 9.06 9.59 20.05
CA THR A 95 9.95 10.17 21.11
C THR A 95 9.53 11.56 21.55
N ASP A 96 8.67 12.23 20.80
CA ASP A 96 8.12 13.55 21.14
C ASP A 96 6.94 13.50 22.13
N GLY A 97 6.57 12.29 22.61
CA GLY A 97 5.42 12.10 23.52
C GLY A 97 4.06 12.21 22.81
N SER A 98 4.02 12.37 21.50
CA SER A 98 2.76 12.36 20.75
C SER A 98 2.13 10.98 20.75
N THR A 99 0.81 10.95 20.90
CA THR A 99 0.01 9.73 20.71
C THR A 99 -0.90 9.94 19.50
N PRO A 100 -0.35 9.82 18.27
CA PRO A 100 -1.18 9.99 17.10
C PRO A 100 -2.27 8.92 17.08
N ASP A 101 -3.47 9.33 16.67
CA ASP A 101 -4.59 8.40 16.47
C ASP A 101 -4.32 7.59 15.20
N LEU A 102 -3.72 6.42 15.39
CA LEU A 102 -3.34 5.51 14.32
C LEU A 102 -4.40 4.41 14.19
N HIS A 103 -5.01 4.34 13.02
CA HIS A 103 -5.99 3.32 12.70
C HIS A 103 -5.35 2.24 11.82
N PRO A 104 -4.95 1.08 12.38
CA PRO A 104 -4.43 -0.02 11.57
C PRO A 104 -5.48 -0.53 10.60
N ILE A 105 -5.04 -0.87 9.38
CA ILE A 105 -5.92 -1.50 8.40
C ILE A 105 -6.18 -2.96 8.77
N GLU A 106 -7.40 -3.42 8.57
CA GLU A 106 -7.70 -4.85 8.68
C GLU A 106 -7.14 -5.61 7.47
N LEU A 107 -6.60 -6.81 7.73
CA LEU A 107 -6.11 -7.68 6.67
C LEU A 107 -7.25 -8.49 6.04
N GLY A 108 -7.31 -8.48 4.72
CA GLY A 108 -8.18 -9.34 3.93
C GLY A 108 -7.47 -10.63 3.51
N ASN A 109 -8.22 -11.54 2.92
CA ASN A 109 -7.69 -12.81 2.43
C ASN A 109 -7.33 -12.71 0.94
N SER A 110 -6.09 -12.30 0.66
CA SER A 110 -5.60 -12.18 -0.72
C SER A 110 -5.46 -13.52 -1.46
N LYS A 111 -5.41 -14.65 -0.76
CA LYS A 111 -5.39 -16.00 -1.36
C LYS A 111 -6.77 -16.48 -1.82
N ALA A 112 -7.85 -15.83 -1.37
CA ALA A 112 -9.21 -16.17 -1.76
C ALA A 112 -9.78 -15.24 -2.84
N LEU A 113 -8.96 -14.38 -3.42
CA LEU A 113 -9.37 -13.48 -4.49
C LEU A 113 -9.74 -14.27 -5.74
N ARG A 114 -10.76 -13.76 -6.44
CA ARG A 114 -11.24 -14.35 -7.70
C ARG A 114 -11.39 -13.26 -8.75
N PRO A 115 -11.14 -13.59 -10.03
CA PRO A 115 -11.43 -12.68 -11.14
C PRO A 115 -12.87 -12.14 -11.08
N GLY A 116 -13.03 -10.85 -11.37
CA GLY A 116 -14.32 -10.16 -11.36
C GLY A 116 -14.74 -9.57 -10.01
N GLN A 117 -14.01 -9.84 -8.91
CA GLN A 117 -14.27 -9.19 -7.63
C GLN A 117 -13.93 -7.70 -7.68
N TRP A 118 -14.80 -6.88 -7.09
CA TRP A 118 -14.59 -5.43 -6.98
C TRP A 118 -13.51 -5.11 -5.94
N VAL A 119 -12.68 -4.12 -6.29
CA VAL A 119 -11.57 -3.64 -5.44
C VAL A 119 -11.41 -2.13 -5.55
N MET A 120 -10.81 -1.52 -4.52
CA MET A 120 -10.48 -0.10 -4.50
C MET A 120 -9.00 0.09 -4.13
N ALA A 121 -8.28 0.89 -4.91
CA ALA A 121 -6.95 1.38 -4.55
C ALA A 121 -7.02 2.85 -4.11
N MET A 122 -6.25 3.18 -3.08
CA MET A 122 -6.19 4.54 -2.56
C MET A 122 -4.76 5.03 -2.43
N GLY A 123 -4.57 6.35 -2.51
CA GLY A 123 -3.25 6.95 -2.42
C GLY A 123 -3.28 8.47 -2.45
N HIS A 124 -2.13 9.07 -2.77
CA HIS A 124 -1.93 10.51 -2.84
C HIS A 124 -1.46 10.97 -4.25
N PRO A 125 -2.14 10.55 -5.33
CA PRO A 125 -1.72 10.93 -6.68
C PRO A 125 -1.78 12.45 -6.84
N TRP A 126 -0.71 13.02 -7.42
CA TRP A 126 -0.58 14.47 -7.63
C TRP A 126 -0.75 15.33 -6.37
N GLY A 127 -0.57 14.74 -5.18
CA GLY A 127 -0.79 15.42 -3.90
C GLY A 127 -2.27 15.49 -3.46
N VAL A 128 -3.18 14.86 -4.21
CA VAL A 128 -4.58 14.74 -3.79
C VAL A 128 -4.68 13.71 -2.67
N ALA A 129 -4.98 14.19 -1.46
CA ALA A 129 -5.04 13.34 -0.28
C ALA A 129 -6.20 12.33 -0.37
N GLY A 130 -5.86 11.05 -0.25
CA GLY A 130 -6.84 9.97 -0.18
C GLY A 130 -7.67 9.79 -1.45
N ALA A 131 -7.08 10.05 -2.63
CA ALA A 131 -7.74 9.75 -3.89
C ALA A 131 -7.97 8.26 -4.03
N ALA A 132 -9.16 7.90 -4.50
CA ALA A 132 -9.60 6.53 -4.69
C ALA A 132 -9.84 6.22 -6.17
N VAL A 133 -9.44 5.03 -6.60
CA VAL A 133 -9.80 4.45 -7.89
C VAL A 133 -10.34 3.04 -7.65
N ALA A 134 -11.33 2.63 -8.41
CA ALA A 134 -11.96 1.33 -8.27
C ALA A 134 -11.86 0.54 -9.57
N GLY A 135 -11.83 -0.77 -9.45
CA GLY A 135 -11.76 -1.70 -10.55
C GLY A 135 -12.12 -3.11 -10.12
N ILE A 136 -11.67 -4.09 -10.87
CA ILE A 136 -11.93 -5.51 -10.60
C ILE A 136 -10.63 -6.31 -10.60
N VAL A 137 -10.63 -7.41 -9.89
CA VAL A 137 -9.54 -8.41 -9.95
C VAL A 137 -9.53 -9.07 -11.34
N ILE A 138 -8.38 -9.07 -11.99
CA ILE A 138 -8.12 -9.84 -13.21
C ILE A 138 -7.69 -11.25 -12.84
N GLY A 139 -6.79 -11.37 -11.85
CA GLY A 139 -6.26 -12.63 -11.34
C GLY A 139 -5.34 -12.41 -10.16
N ALA A 140 -5.05 -13.48 -9.42
CA ALA A 140 -4.12 -13.46 -8.29
C ALA A 140 -3.43 -14.82 -8.16
N GLY A 141 -2.16 -14.81 -7.75
CA GLY A 141 -1.40 -16.06 -7.52
C GLY A 141 -1.44 -17.01 -8.69
N ASP A 142 -1.92 -18.24 -8.46
CA ASP A 142 -1.94 -19.33 -9.43
C ASP A 142 -2.85 -19.10 -10.66
N ASP A 143 -3.77 -18.11 -10.60
CA ASP A 143 -4.58 -17.71 -11.76
C ASP A 143 -3.77 -16.96 -12.83
N LEU A 144 -2.57 -16.50 -12.48
CA LEU A 144 -1.72 -15.76 -13.38
C LEU A 144 -0.83 -16.71 -14.18
N PRO A 145 -0.63 -16.47 -15.49
CA PRO A 145 0.30 -17.27 -16.27
C PRO A 145 1.69 -17.21 -15.64
N ASP A 146 2.37 -18.36 -15.59
CA ASP A 146 3.71 -18.50 -15.06
C ASP A 146 4.67 -17.63 -15.90
N HIS A 147 4.85 -16.40 -15.48
CA HIS A 147 5.77 -15.45 -16.10
C HIS A 147 7.18 -15.82 -15.65
N SER A 148 7.75 -16.85 -16.28
CA SER A 148 9.18 -17.12 -16.20
C SER A 148 9.97 -15.82 -16.39
N SER A 149 10.73 -15.44 -15.38
CA SER A 149 11.84 -14.48 -15.29
C SER A 149 11.88 -13.22 -16.18
N GLU A 150 11.12 -13.10 -17.25
CA GLU A 150 11.19 -12.00 -18.24
C GLU A 150 9.96 -11.07 -18.27
N GLY A 151 8.90 -11.38 -17.53
CA GLY A 151 7.68 -10.55 -17.45
C GLY A 151 7.65 -9.68 -16.19
N PRO A 152 6.74 -8.71 -16.12
CA PRO A 152 6.61 -7.79 -14.95
C PRO A 152 6.37 -8.50 -13.62
N GLY A 153 6.06 -9.80 -13.63
CA GLY A 153 5.77 -10.61 -12.44
C GLY A 153 6.90 -11.52 -11.97
N GLY A 154 7.83 -11.92 -12.84
CA GLY A 154 9.06 -12.68 -12.49
C GLY A 154 8.91 -13.81 -11.48
N GLY A 155 7.90 -14.68 -11.56
CA GLY A 155 7.68 -15.78 -10.62
C GLY A 155 7.21 -15.35 -9.23
N ARG A 156 6.76 -14.10 -9.05
CA ARG A 156 6.26 -13.56 -7.79
C ARG A 156 4.75 -13.70 -7.70
N ASP A 157 4.27 -13.78 -6.48
CA ASP A 157 2.84 -13.75 -6.20
C ASP A 157 2.31 -12.31 -6.32
N TRP A 158 1.31 -12.09 -7.17
CA TRP A 158 0.73 -10.79 -7.45
C TRP A 158 -0.79 -10.81 -7.35
N VAL A 159 -1.37 -9.64 -7.07
CA VAL A 159 -2.76 -9.32 -7.37
C VAL A 159 -2.78 -8.39 -8.58
N VAL A 160 -3.41 -8.82 -9.66
CA VAL A 160 -3.55 -8.07 -10.91
C VAL A 160 -4.98 -7.58 -11.03
N VAL A 161 -5.13 -6.30 -11.30
CA VAL A 161 -6.43 -5.61 -11.28
C VAL A 161 -6.61 -4.70 -12.50
N ASP A 162 -7.84 -4.62 -12.98
CA ASP A 162 -8.25 -3.64 -13.99
C ASP A 162 -8.59 -2.32 -13.31
N LEU A 163 -7.56 -1.51 -13.11
CA LEU A 163 -7.67 -0.14 -12.61
C LEU A 163 -6.42 0.68 -12.93
N ALA A 164 -6.61 1.96 -13.11
CA ALA A 164 -5.53 2.88 -13.49
C ALA A 164 -4.82 3.46 -12.26
N LEU A 165 -3.72 2.83 -11.83
CA LEU A 165 -2.81 3.43 -10.85
C LEU A 165 -2.12 4.66 -11.45
N ARG A 166 -1.79 5.62 -10.58
CA ARG A 166 -1.06 6.84 -10.92
C ARG A 166 0.12 7.01 -9.96
N PRO A 167 1.18 7.73 -10.33
CA PRO A 167 2.23 8.13 -9.38
C PRO A 167 1.61 8.75 -8.13
N GLY A 168 1.94 8.19 -6.96
CA GLY A 168 1.32 8.52 -5.67
C GLY A 168 0.35 7.46 -5.14
N HIS A 169 -0.12 6.49 -5.94
CA HIS A 169 -0.79 5.29 -5.43
C HIS A 169 0.20 4.26 -4.89
N SER A 170 1.46 4.28 -5.36
CA SER A 170 2.52 3.37 -4.88
C SER A 170 2.62 3.40 -3.37
N GLY A 171 2.62 2.22 -2.74
CA GLY A 171 2.61 2.03 -1.29
C GLY A 171 1.24 2.16 -0.63
N GLY A 172 0.23 2.59 -1.36
CA GLY A 172 -1.14 2.70 -0.88
C GLY A 172 -1.90 1.37 -0.89
N PRO A 173 -2.99 1.29 -0.11
CA PRO A 173 -3.77 0.07 0.01
C PRO A 173 -4.57 -0.24 -1.26
N LEU A 174 -4.58 -1.52 -1.62
CA LEU A 174 -5.62 -2.14 -2.42
C LEU A 174 -6.53 -2.91 -1.47
N VAL A 175 -7.83 -2.62 -1.48
CA VAL A 175 -8.78 -3.18 -0.53
C VAL A 175 -9.95 -3.89 -1.21
N ASP A 176 -10.55 -4.85 -0.49
CA ASP A 176 -11.79 -5.51 -0.86
C ASP A 176 -13.02 -4.62 -0.56
N HIS A 177 -14.22 -5.13 -0.86
CA HIS A 177 -15.51 -4.45 -0.63
C HIS A 177 -15.86 -4.26 0.87
N HIS A 178 -15.05 -4.77 1.79
CA HIS A 178 -15.15 -4.52 3.23
C HIS A 178 -14.11 -3.52 3.74
N GLY A 179 -13.25 -2.98 2.87
CA GLY A 179 -12.14 -2.09 3.25
C GLY A 179 -10.93 -2.83 3.83
N ARG A 180 -10.87 -4.15 3.70
CA ARG A 180 -9.74 -4.94 4.19
C ARG A 180 -8.62 -4.99 3.16
N LEU A 181 -7.40 -4.85 3.64
CA LEU A 181 -6.19 -4.86 2.81
C LEU A 181 -6.02 -6.21 2.11
N ILE A 182 -6.06 -6.22 0.80
CA ILE A 182 -5.76 -7.39 -0.03
C ILE A 182 -4.41 -7.26 -0.75
N GLY A 183 -3.83 -6.06 -0.77
CA GLY A 183 -2.50 -5.82 -1.32
C GLY A 183 -2.01 -4.39 -1.15
N ILE A 184 -0.72 -4.18 -1.45
CA ILE A 184 -0.10 -2.86 -1.58
C ILE A 184 0.11 -2.56 -3.05
N SER A 185 -0.48 -1.47 -3.53
CA SER A 185 -0.37 -1.01 -4.92
C SER A 185 1.07 -0.63 -5.25
N THR A 186 1.62 -1.15 -6.35
CA THR A 186 3.03 -0.92 -6.70
C THR A 186 3.21 -0.34 -8.10
N MET A 187 2.89 -1.06 -9.14
CA MET A 187 3.19 -0.67 -10.52
C MET A 187 2.03 -0.91 -11.46
N MET A 188 2.21 -0.44 -12.70
CA MET A 188 1.34 -0.75 -13.83
C MET A 188 2.03 -1.76 -14.75
N ALA A 189 1.34 -2.84 -15.09
CA ALA A 189 1.80 -3.83 -16.07
C ALA A 189 1.39 -3.49 -17.51
N GLY A 190 0.78 -2.32 -17.72
CA GLY A 190 0.27 -1.85 -19.00
C GLY A 190 -0.74 -0.72 -18.82
N ARG A 191 -1.49 -0.40 -19.88
CA ARG A 191 -2.60 0.56 -19.74
C ARG A 191 -3.69 -0.06 -18.87
N GLU A 192 -4.04 0.64 -17.78
CA GLU A 192 -5.16 0.29 -16.88
C GLU A 192 -5.00 -1.06 -16.15
N VAL A 193 -3.83 -1.70 -16.22
CA VAL A 193 -3.53 -2.93 -15.48
C VAL A 193 -2.64 -2.61 -14.31
N GLY A 194 -3.23 -2.55 -13.12
CA GLY A 194 -2.52 -2.33 -11.87
C GLY A 194 -2.05 -3.63 -11.24
N MET A 195 -0.90 -3.58 -10.57
CA MET A 195 -0.34 -4.68 -9.79
C MET A 195 -0.19 -4.30 -8.34
N ALA A 196 -0.43 -5.26 -7.45
CA ALA A 196 -0.25 -5.09 -6.02
C ALA A 196 0.44 -6.31 -5.41
N VAL A 197 1.28 -6.06 -4.40
CA VAL A 197 1.87 -7.12 -3.57
C VAL A 197 0.78 -7.67 -2.66
N PRO A 198 0.51 -8.99 -2.63
CA PRO A 198 -0.60 -9.56 -1.88
C PRO A 198 -0.48 -9.39 -0.36
N ALA A 199 -1.60 -9.27 0.34
CA ALA A 199 -1.63 -9.06 1.79
C ALA A 199 -0.93 -10.17 2.59
N HIS A 200 -1.03 -11.43 2.17
CA HIS A 200 -0.34 -12.54 2.86
C HIS A 200 1.19 -12.48 2.68
N VAL A 201 1.70 -11.94 1.56
CA VAL A 201 3.14 -11.69 1.36
C VAL A 201 3.59 -10.56 2.27
N ILE A 202 2.81 -9.48 2.34
CA ILE A 202 3.07 -8.34 3.24
C ILE A 202 3.12 -8.81 4.69
N GLN A 203 2.15 -9.60 5.11
CA GLN A 203 2.10 -10.14 6.48
C GLN A 203 3.35 -10.95 6.81
N GLY A 204 3.74 -11.89 5.93
CA GLY A 204 4.94 -12.69 6.12
C GLY A 204 6.23 -11.85 6.16
N PHE A 205 6.31 -10.78 5.35
CA PHE A 205 7.43 -9.85 5.39
C PHE A 205 7.50 -9.10 6.73
N VAL A 206 6.38 -8.54 7.19
CA VAL A 206 6.33 -7.81 8.48
C VAL A 206 6.66 -8.73 9.65
N GLU A 207 6.15 -9.97 9.67
CA GLU A 207 6.44 -10.96 10.70
C GLU A 207 7.94 -11.27 10.79
N LYS A 208 8.64 -11.46 9.66
CA LYS A 208 10.11 -11.66 9.61
C LYS A 208 10.86 -10.44 10.15
N VAL A 209 10.46 -9.24 9.75
CA VAL A 209 11.07 -7.99 10.24
C VAL A 209 10.95 -7.88 11.76
N LEU A 210 9.79 -8.20 12.32
CA LEU A 210 9.57 -8.16 13.76
C LEU A 210 10.30 -9.27 14.52
N ALA A 211 10.53 -10.42 13.90
CA ALA A 211 11.34 -11.51 14.46
C ALA A 211 12.85 -11.19 14.45
N GLY A 212 13.27 -10.09 13.81
CA GLY A 212 14.69 -9.72 13.71
C GLY A 212 15.51 -10.60 12.76
N GLU A 213 14.83 -11.27 11.82
CA GLU A 213 15.51 -12.06 10.79
C GLU A 213 16.26 -11.12 9.84
N SER A 214 17.59 -11.04 10.02
CA SER A 214 18.51 -10.20 9.24
C SER A 214 18.74 -10.84 7.87
N GLY A 215 18.07 -10.37 6.85
CA GLY A 215 18.25 -10.82 5.47
C GLY A 215 17.88 -9.77 4.43
N PHE A 216 17.50 -8.60 4.88
CA PHE A 216 17.03 -7.52 4.02
C PHE A 216 18.14 -6.46 3.89
N SER A 217 18.75 -6.37 2.72
CA SER A 217 19.81 -5.39 2.36
C SER A 217 19.21 -4.22 1.60
#